data_2e2cd8071c8425acfe66a89ebca70d6c
#
_entry.id   2e2cd8071c8425acfe66a89ebca70d6c
#
_cell.length_a   1.000
_cell.length_b   1.000
_cell.length_c   1.000
_cell.angle_alpha   90.00
_cell.angle_beta   90.00
_cell.angle_gamma   90.00
#
_symmetry.space_group_name_H-M   'P 1'
#
loop_
_entity.id
_entity.type
_entity.pdbx_description
1 polymer ?
#
loop_
_entity_poly.entity_id
_entity_poly.type
_entity_poly.pdbx_seq_one_letter_code
_entity_poly.pdbx_strand_id
1 'polypeptide(L)'
;MNHISNVSITGVLVANRGEIARRVFRTARSMGLRCVAVYVDADKAAPYVGEADVAVRLDDGGYLDGDALVAAAKATGADAVHPGYGFLAENASFAI
;
A
#
# COMPACT_ATOMS: atom_id res chain seq x y z
N MET A 1 4.33 -27.27 -1.70
CA MET A 1 4.59 -26.68 -2.10
C MET A 1 5.06 -25.81 -2.45
N ASN A 2 5.29 -25.68 -2.65
CA ASN A 2 5.47 -24.95 -3.05
C ASN A 2 6.09 -24.06 -3.87
N HIS A 3 5.88 -24.21 -4.87
CA HIS A 3 6.27 -23.35 -5.84
C HIS A 3 6.13 -21.95 -5.51
N ILE A 4 5.21 -21.60 -4.64
CA ILE A 4 4.99 -20.30 -4.14
C ILE A 4 6.24 -19.71 -3.54
N SER A 5 7.08 -20.55 -3.05
CA SER A 5 8.32 -20.11 -2.46
C SER A 5 9.24 -19.41 -3.45
N ASN A 6 8.96 -19.55 -4.77
CA ASN A 6 9.77 -18.87 -5.75
C ASN A 6 9.28 -17.45 -6.02
N VAL A 7 8.15 -17.07 -5.47
CA VAL A 7 7.61 -15.74 -5.65
C VAL A 7 7.89 -14.94 -4.39
N SER A 8 8.88 -14.08 -4.44
CA SER A 8 9.25 -13.27 -3.30
C SER A 8 8.63 -11.90 -3.39
N ILE A 9 7.84 -11.54 -2.38
CA ILE A 9 7.33 -10.19 -2.27
C ILE A 9 8.39 -9.37 -1.56
N THR A 10 8.82 -8.28 -2.16
CA THR A 10 9.85 -7.43 -1.59
C THR A 10 9.34 -6.06 -1.18
N GLY A 11 8.23 -5.62 -1.75
CA GLY A 11 7.65 -4.32 -1.42
C GLY A 11 6.15 -4.36 -1.45
N VAL A 12 5.52 -3.70 -0.49
CA VAL A 12 4.07 -3.66 -0.38
C VAL A 12 3.60 -2.21 -0.36
N LEU A 13 2.61 -1.90 -1.19
CA LEU A 13 1.92 -0.63 -1.14
C LEU A 13 0.69 -0.82 -0.28
N VAL A 14 0.53 0.02 0.74
CA VAL A 14 -0.61 -0.06 1.65
C VAL A 14 -1.63 0.97 1.22
N ALA A 15 -2.75 0.51 0.70
CA ALA A 15 -3.81 1.37 0.18
C ALA A 15 -4.79 1.73 1.30
N ASN A 16 -4.28 2.35 2.33
CA ASN A 16 -5.08 2.81 3.45
C ASN A 16 -4.34 3.92 4.17
N ARG A 17 -4.93 4.47 5.19
CA ARG A 17 -4.43 5.65 5.89
C ARG A 17 -4.44 5.43 7.39
N GLY A 18 -3.86 6.38 8.12
CA GLY A 18 -3.95 6.44 9.58
C GLY A 18 -3.36 5.23 10.26
N GLU A 19 -3.98 4.85 11.35
CA GLU A 19 -3.47 3.78 12.20
C GLU A 19 -3.49 2.42 11.49
N ILE A 20 -4.44 2.21 10.59
CA ILE A 20 -4.49 0.96 9.83
C ILE A 20 -3.23 0.82 8.98
N ALA A 21 -2.85 1.88 8.27
CA ALA A 21 -1.63 1.86 7.47
C ALA A 21 -0.41 1.62 8.35
N ARG A 22 -0.34 2.27 9.52
CA ARG A 22 0.80 2.10 10.43
C ARG A 22 0.92 0.66 10.92
N ARG A 23 -0.20 0.03 11.23
CA ARG A 23 -0.19 -1.36 11.69
C ARG A 23 0.31 -2.30 10.60
N VAL A 24 -0.13 -2.09 9.36
CA VAL A 24 0.31 -2.93 8.25
C VAL A 24 1.81 -2.71 7.99
N PHE A 25 2.28 -1.47 8.08
CA PHE A 25 3.72 -1.18 7.92
C PHE A 25 4.55 -1.90 8.98
N ARG A 26 4.10 -1.93 10.23
CA ARG A 26 4.84 -2.62 11.28
C ARG A 26 5.00 -4.10 10.97
N THR A 27 3.92 -4.73 10.53
CA THR A 27 3.96 -6.14 10.18
C THR A 27 4.85 -6.38 8.96
N ALA A 28 4.70 -5.54 7.94
CA ALA A 28 5.49 -5.68 6.72
C ALA A 28 6.99 -5.52 7.01
N ARG A 29 7.35 -4.57 7.86
CA ARG A 29 8.76 -4.40 8.23
C ARG A 29 9.31 -5.58 8.98
N SER A 30 8.51 -6.18 9.85
CA SER A 30 8.97 -7.37 10.57
C SER A 30 9.20 -8.54 9.63
N MET A 31 8.62 -8.49 8.43
CA MET A 31 8.83 -9.49 7.39
C MET A 31 9.93 -9.09 6.41
N GLY A 32 10.57 -7.96 6.63
CA GLY A 32 11.63 -7.49 5.74
C GLY A 32 11.15 -6.83 4.46
N LEU A 33 9.90 -6.39 4.41
CA LEU A 33 9.35 -5.80 3.21
C LEU A 33 9.54 -4.28 3.18
N ARG A 34 9.74 -3.74 1.98
CA ARG A 34 9.76 -2.30 1.77
C ARG A 34 8.32 -1.80 1.76
N CYS A 35 8.06 -0.68 2.39
CA CYS A 35 6.71 -0.15 2.56
C CYS A 35 6.50 1.08 1.71
N VAL A 36 5.40 1.11 0.95
CA VAL A 36 5.02 2.25 0.14
C VAL A 36 3.69 2.78 0.66
N ALA A 37 3.65 4.06 0.99
CA ALA A 37 2.44 4.74 1.41
C ALA A 37 1.85 5.49 0.23
N VAL A 38 0.54 5.65 0.22
CA VAL A 38 -0.15 6.56 -0.69
C VAL A 38 -0.92 7.56 0.17
N TYR A 39 -1.09 8.76 -0.32
CA TYR A 39 -1.76 9.79 0.46
C TYR A 39 -2.44 10.81 -0.44
N VAL A 40 -3.49 11.42 0.09
CA VAL A 40 -4.12 12.57 -0.52
C VAL A 40 -3.63 13.82 0.22
N ASP A 41 -3.81 15.00 -0.36
CA ASP A 41 -3.27 16.23 0.20
C ASP A 41 -3.65 16.46 1.66
N ALA A 42 -4.86 16.09 2.04
CA ALA A 42 -5.32 16.27 3.42
C ALA A 42 -4.47 15.47 4.42
N ASP A 43 -3.85 14.39 3.96
CA ASP A 43 -3.11 13.50 4.84
C ASP A 43 -1.59 13.64 4.72
N LYS A 44 -1.11 14.63 3.94
CA LYS A 44 0.32 14.65 3.61
C LYS A 44 1.23 14.79 4.84
N ALA A 45 0.73 15.34 5.92
CA ALA A 45 1.51 15.47 7.15
C ALA A 45 1.21 14.36 8.17
N ALA A 46 0.38 13.39 7.80
CA ALA A 46 0.03 12.32 8.73
C ALA A 46 1.22 11.42 9.02
N PRO A 47 1.33 10.88 10.23
CA PRO A 47 2.50 10.06 10.61
C PRO A 47 2.76 8.88 9.69
N TYR A 48 1.72 8.22 9.19
CA TYR A 48 1.94 7.02 8.37
C TYR A 48 2.70 7.33 7.09
N VAL A 49 2.55 8.55 6.56
CA VAL A 49 3.22 8.93 5.32
C VAL A 49 4.73 8.94 5.52
N GLY A 50 5.19 9.51 6.63
CA GLY A 50 6.62 9.57 6.93
C GLY A 50 7.21 8.25 7.41
N GLU A 51 6.37 7.31 7.79
CA GLU A 51 6.85 6.01 8.26
C GLU A 51 7.11 5.02 7.13
N ALA A 52 6.68 5.33 5.91
CA ALA A 52 6.94 4.46 4.78
C ALA A 52 8.30 4.74 4.18
N ASP A 53 8.81 3.79 3.42
CA ASP A 53 10.07 3.97 2.69
C ASP A 53 9.89 4.91 1.50
N VAL A 54 8.71 4.87 0.88
CA VAL A 54 8.36 5.74 -0.24
C VAL A 54 6.90 6.14 -0.06
N ALA A 55 6.57 7.37 -0.43
CA ALA A 55 5.19 7.86 -0.36
C ALA A 55 4.81 8.47 -1.70
N VAL A 56 3.60 8.15 -2.18
CA VAL A 56 3.09 8.63 -3.47
C VAL A 56 1.80 9.41 -3.23
N ARG A 57 1.74 10.61 -3.78
CA ARG A 57 0.54 11.43 -3.71
C ARG A 57 -0.50 10.92 -4.68
N LEU A 58 -1.74 10.83 -4.25
CA LEU A 58 -2.88 10.45 -5.10
C LEU A 58 -3.68 11.68 -5.49
N ASP A 59 -4.26 11.64 -6.68
CA ASP A 59 -5.12 12.70 -7.16
C ASP A 59 -6.56 12.55 -6.66
N ASP A 60 -7.50 13.16 -7.35
CA ASP A 60 -8.87 13.33 -6.88
C ASP A 60 -9.62 12.05 -6.55
N GLY A 61 -9.31 10.94 -7.20
CA GLY A 61 -9.94 9.67 -6.88
C GLY A 61 -9.56 9.13 -5.52
N GLY A 62 -8.42 9.57 -5.01
CA GLY A 62 -7.95 9.20 -3.68
C GLY A 62 -7.79 7.71 -3.50
N TYR A 63 -8.05 7.27 -2.26
CA TYR A 63 -7.81 5.88 -1.87
C TYR A 63 -8.76 4.88 -2.52
N LEU A 64 -9.82 5.36 -3.18
CA LEU A 64 -10.76 4.47 -3.85
C LEU A 64 -10.46 4.30 -5.34
N ASP A 65 -9.44 4.97 -5.85
CA ASP A 65 -9.07 4.88 -7.26
C ASP A 65 -8.09 3.71 -7.45
N GLY A 66 -8.61 2.55 -7.77
CA GLY A 66 -7.80 1.34 -7.92
C GLY A 66 -6.75 1.47 -9.02
N ASP A 67 -7.08 2.15 -10.13
CA ASP A 67 -6.11 2.34 -11.22
C ASP A 67 -4.94 3.20 -10.77
N ALA A 68 -5.20 4.25 -10.02
CA ALA A 68 -4.15 5.11 -9.49
C ALA A 68 -3.25 4.34 -8.53
N LEU A 69 -3.84 3.46 -7.71
CA LEU A 69 -3.08 2.66 -6.76
C LEU A 69 -2.19 1.65 -7.46
N VAL A 70 -2.70 1.02 -8.52
CA VAL A 70 -1.89 0.08 -9.31
C VAL A 70 -0.75 0.83 -9.99
N ALA A 71 -1.03 2.02 -10.54
CA ALA A 71 0.01 2.82 -11.17
C ALA A 71 1.10 3.20 -10.16
N ALA A 72 0.70 3.57 -8.94
CA ALA A 72 1.66 3.90 -7.89
C ALA A 72 2.52 2.69 -7.51
N ALA A 73 1.91 1.51 -7.44
CA ALA A 73 2.64 0.29 -7.14
C ALA A 73 3.68 0.01 -8.21
N LYS A 74 3.30 0.14 -9.48
CA LYS A 74 4.23 -0.09 -10.58
C LYS A 74 5.36 0.93 -10.57
N ALA A 75 5.04 2.18 -10.32
CA ALA A 75 6.05 3.25 -10.32
C ALA A 75 7.07 3.09 -9.21
N THR A 76 6.68 2.50 -8.08
CA THR A 76 7.56 2.35 -6.92
C THR A 76 8.20 0.97 -6.82
N GLY A 77 7.84 0.07 -7.72
CA GLY A 77 8.37 -1.30 -7.67
C GLY A 77 7.72 -2.17 -6.62
N ALA A 78 6.58 -1.75 -6.06
CA ALA A 78 5.85 -2.61 -5.14
C ALA A 78 5.25 -3.78 -5.90
N ASP A 79 5.39 -4.95 -5.38
CA ASP A 79 4.88 -6.17 -6.01
C ASP A 79 3.65 -6.73 -5.31
N ALA A 80 3.12 -6.02 -4.34
CA ALA A 80 1.86 -6.37 -3.68
C ALA A 80 1.16 -5.10 -3.24
N VAL A 81 -0.16 -5.16 -3.17
CA VAL A 81 -0.97 -4.07 -2.63
C VAL A 81 -1.84 -4.64 -1.52
N HIS A 82 -1.76 -4.03 -0.34
CA HIS A 82 -2.56 -4.41 0.81
C HIS A 82 -3.63 -3.36 1.02
N PRO A 83 -4.91 -3.68 0.86
CA PRO A 83 -5.97 -2.68 0.99
C PRO A 83 -6.29 -2.31 2.43
N GLY A 84 -5.75 -3.00 3.39
CA GLY A 84 -6.09 -2.76 4.78
C GLY A 84 -7.49 -3.25 5.09
N TYR A 85 -8.17 -2.51 5.96
CA TYR A 85 -9.55 -2.84 6.32
C TYR A 85 -10.43 -1.70 5.84
N GLY A 86 -11.63 -1.96 5.39
CA GLY A 86 -12.55 -0.92 4.93
C GLY A 86 -12.49 -0.76 3.42
N PHE A 87 -12.51 0.49 2.90
CA PHE A 87 -12.88 0.77 1.54
C PHE A 87 -12.48 -0.25 0.48
N LEU A 88 -11.24 -0.31 0.10
CA LEU A 88 -10.82 -1.19 -0.99
C LEU A 88 -10.78 -2.64 -0.61
N ALA A 89 -10.71 -2.95 0.68
CA ALA A 89 -10.74 -4.33 1.13
C ALA A 89 -12.04 -5.02 0.74
N GLU A 90 -13.10 -4.25 0.55
CA GLU A 90 -14.40 -4.80 0.20
C GLU A 90 -14.68 -4.74 -1.30
N ASN A 91 -13.73 -4.28 -2.10
CA ASN A 91 -13.91 -4.16 -3.52
C ASN A 91 -13.16 -5.28 -4.24
N ALA A 92 -13.89 -6.31 -4.63
CA ALA A 92 -13.26 -7.48 -5.25
C ALA A 92 -12.53 -7.15 -6.55
N SER A 93 -12.94 -6.12 -7.26
CA SER A 93 -12.29 -5.77 -8.53
C SER A 93 -10.90 -5.19 -8.32
N PHE A 94 -10.54 -4.84 -7.10
CA PHE A 94 -9.23 -4.31 -6.81
C PHE A 94 -8.19 -5.41 -6.61
N ALA A 95 -8.59 -6.63 -6.46
CA ALA A 95 -7.65 -7.72 -6.18
C ALA A 95 -6.62 -7.83 -7.31
N ILE A 96 -5.37 -7.96 -6.94
CA ILE A 96 -4.26 -8.05 -7.88
C ILE A 96 -3.68 -9.45 -7.87
#